data_3157fa23f042bbabd089e28fb39276c3
#
_entry.id   3157fa23f042bbabd089e28fb39276c3
#
_cell.length_a   1.000
_cell.length_b   1.000
_cell.length_c   1.000
_cell.angle_alpha   90.00
_cell.angle_beta   90.00
_cell.angle_gamma   90.00
#
_symmetry.space_group_name_H-M   'P 1'
#
loop_
_entity.id
_entity.type
_entity.pdbx_description
1 polymer ?
#
loop_
_entity_poly.entity_id
_entity_poly.type
_entity_poly.pdbx_seq_one_letter_code
_entity_poly.pdbx_strand_id
1 'polypeptide(L)'
;MIAASPISLSALDSATRTTGKSGRLNLSFRPYELKLRHAFNLARNQRTTTPGVQVEIEYDGVVGYGEASMPPYLGESVASVCDFLSKLDLSQFSDPFRIEDIHEYMEKVAPNNRAAKASVDIALHDLTGKIMGQPWYKIWGLNPDNCPNTSFTISYDANPEEMRKKIEETAPYKVVKVKMGLDHDKEIVEALRRHTDVPICVDANQGWNNKEKALEMCHWLAERNCMFVEQPMDKAAIDDTAWLRERSPLPIIADEFLQRLPDVRRAAQAYDGINIKLMKSTGMHEAYKMAVLARALGMKVMLGCMTETSCAVSAAAQLAPMVDWADLDGNLLIGNDIFDGMKIVDGKVTLNDRPGIGVVKV
;
A
#
# COMPACT_ATOMS: atom_id res chain seq x y z
N MET A 1 21.67 -6.72 32.44
CA MET A 1 21.94 -6.76 30.99
C MET A 1 22.02 -8.22 30.58
N ILE A 2 20.95 -8.76 30.03
CA ILE A 2 20.92 -10.13 29.47
C ILE A 2 20.95 -9.95 27.98
N ALA A 3 22.05 -10.33 27.35
CA ALA A 3 22.26 -10.27 25.93
C ALA A 3 21.38 -11.36 25.26
N ALA A 4 20.46 -10.96 24.40
CA ALA A 4 19.72 -11.86 23.55
C ALA A 4 20.65 -12.33 22.40
N SER A 5 20.87 -13.64 22.33
CA SER A 5 21.61 -14.27 21.24
C SER A 5 20.86 -14.14 19.90
N PRO A 6 21.54 -13.91 18.78
CA PRO A 6 20.89 -13.86 17.47
C PRO A 6 20.39 -15.25 17.08
N ILE A 7 19.11 -15.35 16.73
CA ILE A 7 18.51 -16.56 16.17
C ILE A 7 19.12 -16.73 14.76
N SER A 8 19.82 -17.84 14.52
CA SER A 8 20.43 -18.12 13.23
C SER A 8 19.35 -18.45 12.19
N LEU A 9 19.43 -17.83 11.04
CA LEU A 9 18.54 -18.00 9.89
C LEU A 9 18.53 -19.44 9.27
N SER A 10 19.39 -20.32 9.74
CA SER A 10 19.54 -21.68 9.19
C SER A 10 18.56 -22.73 9.78
N ALA A 11 17.72 -22.37 10.75
CA ALA A 11 16.84 -23.35 11.41
C ALA A 11 15.39 -23.40 10.88
N LEU A 12 15.06 -22.62 9.84
CA LEU A 12 13.69 -22.51 9.30
C LEU A 12 13.47 -23.21 7.95
N ASP A 13 14.41 -23.98 7.45
CA ASP A 13 14.39 -24.53 6.09
C ASP A 13 13.77 -25.92 5.94
N SER A 14 12.97 -26.42 6.89
CA SER A 14 12.37 -27.75 6.76
C SER A 14 10.88 -27.80 7.13
N ALA A 15 10.05 -27.13 6.33
CA ALA A 15 8.64 -27.50 6.23
C ALA A 15 8.48 -28.46 5.04
N THR A 16 8.42 -29.76 5.30
CA THR A 16 8.14 -30.83 4.34
C THR A 16 6.80 -30.59 3.65
N ARG A 17 6.82 -30.37 2.32
CA ARG A 17 5.63 -30.37 1.48
C ARG A 17 5.00 -31.77 1.51
N THR A 18 3.86 -31.92 2.16
CA THR A 18 2.97 -33.07 1.97
C THR A 18 2.05 -32.76 0.80
N THR A 19 2.34 -33.34 -0.37
CA THR A 19 1.46 -33.27 -1.55
C THR A 19 0.34 -34.31 -1.40
N GLY A 20 -0.75 -33.92 -0.74
CA GLY A 20 -1.98 -34.70 -0.63
C GLY A 20 -3.17 -33.77 -0.53
N LYS A 21 -4.27 -34.04 -1.23
CA LYS A 21 -5.53 -33.31 -1.03
C LYS A 21 -5.95 -33.44 0.42
N SER A 22 -5.72 -32.40 1.22
CA SER A 22 -6.02 -32.41 2.66
C SER A 22 -7.40 -31.85 2.96
N GLY A 23 -8.00 -31.09 2.02
CA GLY A 23 -9.24 -30.34 2.26
C GLY A 23 -9.11 -29.30 3.39
N ARG A 24 -7.88 -28.82 3.65
CA ARG A 24 -7.57 -27.89 4.73
C ARG A 24 -6.56 -26.83 4.29
N LEU A 25 -6.67 -25.64 4.85
CA LEU A 25 -5.73 -24.55 4.61
C LEU A 25 -4.41 -24.79 5.39
N ASN A 26 -3.29 -24.73 4.69
CA ASN A 26 -1.95 -24.82 5.26
C ASN A 26 -1.22 -23.48 5.11
N LEU A 27 -0.93 -22.82 6.24
CA LEU A 27 -0.22 -21.56 6.30
C LEU A 27 1.28 -21.78 6.46
N SER A 28 2.08 -21.13 5.63
CA SER A 28 3.51 -20.98 5.83
C SER A 28 3.96 -19.55 5.59
N PHE A 29 5.03 -19.12 6.23
CA PHE A 29 5.53 -17.75 6.11
C PHE A 29 7.04 -17.71 6.32
N ARG A 30 7.68 -16.70 5.75
CA ARG A 30 9.10 -16.45 5.92
C ARG A 30 9.42 -14.95 5.88
N PRO A 31 10.32 -14.46 6.76
CA PRO A 31 10.90 -13.14 6.63
C PRO A 31 11.75 -13.03 5.36
N TYR A 32 11.80 -11.83 4.80
CA TYR A 32 12.71 -11.48 3.73
C TYR A 32 13.08 -9.98 3.80
N GLU A 33 14.07 -9.58 2.99
CA GLU A 33 14.53 -8.21 2.92
C GLU A 33 14.46 -7.70 1.48
N LEU A 34 13.80 -6.56 1.28
CA LEU A 34 13.75 -5.85 0.02
C LEU A 34 14.92 -4.87 -0.06
N LYS A 35 15.67 -4.89 -1.16
CA LYS A 35 16.74 -3.97 -1.48
C LYS A 35 16.20 -2.81 -2.29
N LEU A 36 16.33 -1.59 -1.78
CA LEU A 36 15.89 -0.39 -2.49
C LEU A 36 16.85 -0.09 -3.65
N ARG A 37 16.31 0.37 -4.79
CA ARG A 37 17.11 0.83 -5.93
C ARG A 37 17.86 2.12 -5.61
N HIS A 38 17.22 3.01 -4.85
CA HIS A 38 17.79 4.24 -4.34
C HIS A 38 17.62 4.30 -2.82
N ALA A 39 18.59 4.90 -2.15
CA ALA A 39 18.47 5.13 -0.72
C ALA A 39 17.29 6.09 -0.43
N PHE A 40 16.36 5.67 0.42
CA PHE A 40 15.27 6.53 0.86
C PHE A 40 15.78 7.43 1.99
N ASN A 41 15.91 8.71 1.69
CA ASN A 41 16.30 9.71 2.67
C ASN A 41 15.07 10.17 3.45
N LEU A 42 14.91 9.66 4.66
CA LEU A 42 13.99 10.20 5.65
C LEU A 42 14.76 11.17 6.55
N ALA A 43 14.08 12.15 7.13
CA ALA A 43 14.69 13.25 7.92
C ALA A 43 15.65 12.80 9.03
N ARG A 44 15.70 11.52 9.41
CA ARG A 44 16.54 10.97 10.47
C ARG A 44 17.32 9.69 10.14
N ASN A 45 17.06 9.02 9.00
CA ASN A 45 17.74 7.77 8.64
C ASN A 45 17.78 7.57 7.13
N GLN A 46 18.93 7.19 6.61
CA GLN A 46 19.08 6.68 5.26
C GLN A 46 18.77 5.17 5.28
N ARG A 47 17.76 4.75 4.53
CA ARG A 47 17.36 3.34 4.44
C ARG A 47 17.65 2.81 3.03
N THR A 48 18.39 1.72 2.95
CA THR A 48 18.74 1.01 1.69
C THR A 48 17.99 -0.32 1.55
N THR A 49 17.34 -0.78 2.64
CA THR A 49 16.54 -2.00 2.66
C THR A 49 15.24 -1.77 3.42
N THR A 50 14.26 -2.63 3.18
CA THR A 50 13.03 -2.69 3.98
C THR A 50 12.65 -4.14 4.25
N PRO A 51 12.31 -4.50 5.51
CA PRO A 51 11.90 -5.85 5.83
C PRO A 51 10.48 -6.13 5.38
N GLY A 52 10.21 -7.41 5.05
CA GLY A 52 8.88 -7.92 4.76
C GLY A 52 8.71 -9.35 5.29
N VAL A 53 7.48 -9.84 5.26
CA VAL A 53 7.16 -11.25 5.53
C VAL A 53 6.31 -11.77 4.39
N GLN A 54 6.81 -12.79 3.71
CA GLN A 54 6.08 -13.52 2.67
C GLN A 54 5.20 -14.59 3.32
N VAL A 55 3.97 -14.72 2.80
CA VAL A 55 2.99 -15.71 3.24
C VAL A 55 2.60 -16.58 2.05
N GLU A 56 2.46 -17.87 2.30
CA GLU A 56 1.89 -18.84 1.36
C GLU A 56 0.75 -19.58 2.07
N ILE A 57 -0.41 -19.70 1.43
CA ILE A 57 -1.52 -20.54 1.89
C ILE A 57 -1.77 -21.59 0.82
N GLU A 58 -1.64 -22.84 1.18
CA GLU A 58 -1.87 -23.98 0.28
C GLU A 58 -3.22 -24.63 0.60
N TYR A 59 -3.97 -24.99 -0.43
CA TYR A 59 -5.20 -25.78 -0.35
C TYR A 59 -5.29 -26.71 -1.57
N ASP A 60 -5.30 -28.02 -1.32
CA ASP A 60 -5.42 -29.05 -2.36
C ASP A 60 -4.45 -28.93 -3.54
N GLY A 61 -3.22 -28.50 -3.26
CA GLY A 61 -2.16 -28.32 -4.25
C GLY A 61 -2.14 -26.97 -4.95
N VAL A 62 -3.10 -26.08 -4.66
CA VAL A 62 -3.10 -24.70 -5.12
C VAL A 62 -2.47 -23.80 -4.05
N VAL A 63 -1.55 -22.92 -4.44
CA VAL A 63 -0.85 -22.01 -3.53
C VAL A 63 -1.25 -20.56 -3.83
N GLY A 64 -1.75 -19.89 -2.79
CA GLY A 64 -1.96 -18.43 -2.77
C GLY A 64 -0.79 -17.72 -2.09
N TYR A 65 -0.38 -16.59 -2.65
CA TYR A 65 0.73 -15.78 -2.16
C TYR A 65 0.23 -14.50 -1.48
N GLY A 66 0.87 -14.15 -0.38
CA GLY A 66 0.62 -12.90 0.35
C GLY A 66 1.90 -12.30 0.89
N GLU A 67 1.82 -11.06 1.31
CA GLU A 67 2.96 -10.27 1.78
C GLU A 67 2.55 -9.30 2.87
N ALA A 68 3.36 -9.19 3.93
CA ALA A 68 3.26 -8.14 4.93
C ALA A 68 4.42 -7.16 4.76
N SER A 69 4.10 -5.87 4.60
CA SER A 69 5.03 -4.76 4.69
C SER A 69 4.72 -3.93 5.93
N MET A 70 5.75 -3.59 6.69
CA MET A 70 5.62 -3.03 8.04
C MET A 70 6.26 -1.66 8.13
N PRO A 71 5.60 -0.59 7.65
CA PRO A 71 6.12 0.75 7.86
C PRO A 71 6.08 1.09 9.35
N PRO A 72 7.06 1.87 9.87
CA PRO A 72 7.20 2.13 11.30
C PRO A 72 5.95 2.68 11.99
N TYR A 73 5.13 3.46 11.27
CA TYR A 73 3.93 4.08 11.84
C TYR A 73 2.76 3.11 12.10
N LEU A 74 2.82 1.88 11.57
CA LEU A 74 1.86 0.82 11.90
C LEU A 74 2.17 0.13 13.23
N GLY A 75 3.40 0.29 13.74
CA GLY A 75 3.83 -0.30 15.01
C GLY A 75 4.08 -1.81 14.95
N GLU A 76 4.15 -2.37 13.73
CA GLU A 76 4.48 -3.78 13.50
C GLU A 76 5.95 -3.95 13.11
N SER A 77 6.48 -5.14 13.36
CA SER A 77 7.83 -5.57 13.00
C SER A 77 7.80 -6.99 12.44
N VAL A 78 8.90 -7.43 11.82
CA VAL A 78 9.05 -8.84 11.39
C VAL A 78 8.73 -9.79 12.53
N ALA A 79 9.25 -9.50 13.73
CA ALA A 79 9.03 -10.36 14.90
C ALA A 79 7.55 -10.41 15.29
N SER A 80 6.85 -9.27 15.35
CA SER A 80 5.42 -9.23 15.70
C SER A 80 4.53 -9.86 14.64
N VAL A 81 4.85 -9.69 13.34
CA VAL A 81 4.14 -10.34 12.24
C VAL A 81 4.31 -11.85 12.31
N CYS A 82 5.54 -12.35 12.45
CA CYS A 82 5.80 -13.78 12.56
C CYS A 82 5.17 -14.39 13.84
N ASP A 83 5.20 -13.67 14.97
CA ASP A 83 4.54 -14.10 16.20
C ASP A 83 3.02 -14.23 16.02
N PHE A 84 2.38 -13.26 15.37
CA PHE A 84 0.95 -13.33 15.06
C PHE A 84 0.63 -14.51 14.13
N LEU A 85 1.36 -14.64 13.02
CA LEU A 85 1.14 -15.70 12.04
C LEU A 85 1.33 -17.10 12.65
N SER A 86 2.28 -17.27 13.59
CA SER A 86 2.51 -18.53 14.27
C SER A 86 1.38 -18.97 15.21
N LYS A 87 0.52 -18.04 15.62
CA LYS A 87 -0.67 -18.32 16.46
C LYS A 87 -1.90 -18.74 15.65
N LEU A 88 -1.84 -18.58 14.32
CA LEU A 88 -2.97 -18.91 13.45
C LEU A 88 -3.00 -20.41 13.15
N ASP A 89 -4.10 -21.05 13.46
CA ASP A 89 -4.43 -22.39 12.97
C ASP A 89 -5.48 -22.27 11.86
N LEU A 90 -5.03 -22.15 10.61
CA LEU A 90 -5.93 -22.13 9.45
C LEU A 90 -6.40 -23.52 9.05
N SER A 91 -5.81 -24.60 9.56
CA SER A 91 -6.21 -25.97 9.23
C SER A 91 -7.62 -26.35 9.74
N GLN A 92 -8.17 -25.54 10.65
CA GLN A 92 -9.56 -25.67 11.09
C GLN A 92 -10.58 -25.30 10.01
N PHE A 93 -10.17 -24.59 8.95
CA PHE A 93 -11.03 -24.19 7.84
C PHE A 93 -10.85 -25.17 6.67
N SER A 94 -11.97 -25.79 6.28
CA SER A 94 -12.02 -26.71 5.14
C SER A 94 -12.52 -26.06 3.85
N ASP A 95 -12.93 -24.80 3.92
CA ASP A 95 -13.42 -24.02 2.78
C ASP A 95 -12.67 -22.67 2.70
N PRO A 96 -11.79 -22.49 1.69
CA PRO A 96 -11.03 -21.27 1.53
C PRO A 96 -11.85 -20.03 1.17
N PHE A 97 -13.11 -20.22 0.76
CA PHE A 97 -14.01 -19.11 0.40
C PHE A 97 -14.68 -18.45 1.62
N ARG A 98 -14.52 -19.00 2.82
CA ARG A 98 -15.04 -18.42 4.06
C ARG A 98 -14.15 -17.29 4.58
N ILE A 99 -13.82 -16.34 3.70
CA ILE A 99 -12.87 -15.25 4.01
C ILE A 99 -13.33 -14.40 5.20
N GLU A 100 -14.63 -14.08 5.30
CA GLU A 100 -15.17 -13.32 6.45
C GLU A 100 -14.96 -14.06 7.78
N ASP A 101 -15.24 -15.37 7.84
CA ASP A 101 -15.05 -16.15 9.06
C ASP A 101 -13.56 -16.23 9.45
N ILE A 102 -12.67 -16.31 8.47
CA ILE A 102 -11.22 -16.30 8.71
C ILE A 102 -10.79 -14.94 9.25
N HIS A 103 -11.32 -13.83 8.72
CA HIS A 103 -11.09 -12.49 9.27
C HIS A 103 -11.57 -12.35 10.72
N GLU A 104 -12.78 -12.81 11.02
CA GLU A 104 -13.30 -12.82 12.38
C GLU A 104 -12.42 -13.66 13.33
N TYR A 105 -11.93 -14.80 12.85
CA TYR A 105 -10.99 -15.63 13.60
C TYR A 105 -9.68 -14.87 13.90
N MET A 106 -9.08 -14.25 12.89
CA MET A 106 -7.86 -13.46 13.05
C MET A 106 -8.03 -12.29 14.04
N GLU A 107 -9.20 -11.63 14.02
CA GLU A 107 -9.51 -10.55 14.99
C GLU A 107 -9.62 -11.09 16.43
N LYS A 108 -10.14 -12.31 16.61
CA LYS A 108 -10.24 -12.98 17.93
C LYS A 108 -8.87 -13.45 18.45
N VAL A 109 -7.96 -13.86 17.57
CA VAL A 109 -6.60 -14.28 17.95
C VAL A 109 -5.82 -13.11 18.54
N ALA A 110 -5.80 -11.97 17.88
CA ALA A 110 -5.27 -10.73 18.45
C ALA A 110 -5.80 -9.51 17.69
N PRO A 111 -6.10 -8.40 18.39
CA PRO A 111 -6.42 -7.12 17.76
C PRO A 111 -5.17 -6.55 17.07
N ASN A 112 -5.36 -5.51 16.25
CA ASN A 112 -4.30 -4.88 15.45
C ASN A 112 -3.64 -5.86 14.47
N ASN A 113 -2.32 -5.95 14.40
CA ASN A 113 -1.57 -6.83 13.49
C ASN A 113 -2.05 -6.71 12.03
N ARG A 114 -2.20 -5.48 11.55
CA ARG A 114 -2.88 -5.18 10.29
C ARG A 114 -2.11 -5.70 9.08
N ALA A 115 -0.79 -5.50 9.06
CA ALA A 115 0.06 -6.01 7.98
C ALA A 115 0.10 -7.54 7.97
N ALA A 116 0.16 -8.17 9.15
CA ALA A 116 0.08 -9.63 9.26
C ALA A 116 -1.26 -10.16 8.74
N LYS A 117 -2.39 -9.55 9.12
CA LYS A 117 -3.72 -9.92 8.62
C LYS A 117 -3.85 -9.68 7.12
N ALA A 118 -3.30 -8.56 6.61
CA ALA A 118 -3.29 -8.26 5.18
C ALA A 118 -2.56 -9.34 4.38
N SER A 119 -1.43 -9.85 4.88
CA SER A 119 -0.70 -10.91 4.19
C SER A 119 -1.49 -12.22 4.07
N VAL A 120 -2.27 -12.58 5.09
CA VAL A 120 -3.17 -13.74 5.05
C VAL A 120 -4.33 -13.49 4.09
N ASP A 121 -4.96 -12.32 4.16
CA ASP A 121 -6.06 -11.94 3.27
C ASP A 121 -5.65 -11.93 1.80
N ILE A 122 -4.50 -11.34 1.48
CA ILE A 122 -3.95 -11.33 0.12
C ILE A 122 -3.72 -12.76 -0.38
N ALA A 123 -3.13 -13.64 0.46
CA ALA A 123 -2.89 -15.02 0.11
C ALA A 123 -4.21 -15.80 -0.11
N LEU A 124 -5.26 -15.53 0.68
CA LEU A 124 -6.58 -16.13 0.50
C LEU A 124 -7.24 -15.65 -0.81
N HIS A 125 -7.13 -14.38 -1.15
CA HIS A 125 -7.65 -13.85 -2.41
C HIS A 125 -6.87 -14.43 -3.61
N ASP A 126 -5.56 -14.56 -3.53
CA ASP A 126 -4.78 -15.19 -4.58
C ASP A 126 -5.16 -16.67 -4.75
N LEU A 127 -5.27 -17.39 -3.64
CA LEU A 127 -5.69 -18.79 -3.62
C LEU A 127 -7.08 -19.00 -4.23
N THR A 128 -8.07 -18.27 -3.73
CA THR A 128 -9.48 -18.44 -4.15
C THR A 128 -9.69 -18.01 -5.60
N GLY A 129 -9.05 -16.93 -6.04
CA GLY A 129 -9.06 -16.54 -7.45
C GLY A 129 -8.42 -17.57 -8.37
N LYS A 130 -7.32 -18.23 -7.94
CA LYS A 130 -6.70 -19.37 -8.66
C LYS A 130 -7.63 -20.57 -8.72
N ILE A 131 -8.31 -20.92 -7.64
CA ILE A 131 -9.31 -22.00 -7.61
C ILE A 131 -10.46 -21.70 -8.57
N MET A 132 -10.92 -20.45 -8.64
CA MET A 132 -11.98 -20.03 -9.58
C MET A 132 -11.47 -19.84 -11.02
N GLY A 133 -10.16 -19.86 -11.25
CA GLY A 133 -9.57 -19.60 -12.56
C GLY A 133 -9.75 -18.16 -13.05
N GLN A 134 -9.96 -17.19 -12.16
CA GLN A 134 -10.23 -15.80 -12.52
C GLN A 134 -9.42 -14.80 -11.66
N PRO A 135 -8.98 -13.66 -12.23
CA PRO A 135 -8.45 -12.56 -11.46
C PRO A 135 -9.56 -11.82 -10.70
N TRP A 136 -9.23 -11.23 -9.55
CA TRP A 136 -10.21 -10.63 -8.66
C TRP A 136 -10.94 -9.42 -9.25
N TYR A 137 -10.29 -8.61 -10.09
CA TYR A 137 -11.01 -7.51 -10.75
C TYR A 137 -12.19 -8.00 -11.61
N LYS A 138 -12.06 -9.19 -12.27
CA LYS A 138 -13.16 -9.81 -13.01
C LYS A 138 -14.24 -10.36 -12.09
N ILE A 139 -13.85 -10.96 -10.96
CA ILE A 139 -14.79 -11.48 -9.96
C ILE A 139 -15.64 -10.34 -9.39
N TRP A 140 -15.06 -9.16 -9.19
CA TRP A 140 -15.78 -7.96 -8.78
C TRP A 140 -16.52 -7.24 -9.93
N GLY A 141 -16.45 -7.75 -11.15
CA GLY A 141 -17.11 -7.15 -12.32
C GLY A 141 -16.51 -5.80 -12.76
N LEU A 142 -15.22 -5.58 -12.48
CA LEU A 142 -14.54 -4.33 -12.78
C LEU A 142 -13.94 -4.37 -14.19
N ASN A 143 -13.98 -3.21 -14.90
CA ASN A 143 -13.34 -3.06 -16.20
C ASN A 143 -11.89 -2.59 -16.04
N PRO A 144 -10.87 -3.38 -16.45
CA PRO A 144 -9.46 -3.02 -16.32
C PRO A 144 -9.06 -1.77 -17.13
N ASP A 145 -9.82 -1.40 -18.15
CA ASP A 145 -9.57 -0.17 -18.91
C ASP A 145 -9.77 1.10 -18.06
N ASN A 146 -10.51 1.01 -16.96
CA ASN A 146 -10.72 2.12 -16.03
C ASN A 146 -9.59 2.30 -15.02
N CYS A 147 -8.53 1.50 -15.06
CA CYS A 147 -7.37 1.71 -14.18
C CYS A 147 -6.79 3.12 -14.39
N PRO A 148 -6.50 3.87 -13.31
CA PRO A 148 -5.87 5.18 -13.41
C PRO A 148 -4.38 5.07 -13.73
N ASN A 149 -3.76 6.21 -14.05
CA ASN A 149 -2.31 6.33 -14.01
C ASN A 149 -1.84 6.22 -12.55
N THR A 150 -0.70 5.55 -12.34
CA THR A 150 -0.02 5.61 -11.05
C THR A 150 0.83 6.87 -10.96
N SER A 151 0.94 7.43 -9.77
CA SER A 151 2.02 8.38 -9.48
C SER A 151 3.37 7.68 -9.39
N PHE A 152 4.43 8.44 -9.61
CA PHE A 152 5.80 8.06 -9.29
C PHE A 152 6.35 9.00 -8.23
N THR A 153 6.86 8.43 -7.15
CA THR A 153 7.21 9.19 -5.94
C THR A 153 8.63 9.74 -6.00
N ILE A 154 8.77 11.04 -5.78
CA ILE A 154 10.06 11.70 -5.56
C ILE A 154 10.11 12.41 -4.21
N SER A 155 11.32 12.49 -3.65
CA SER A 155 11.62 13.24 -2.42
C SER A 155 12.77 14.21 -2.69
N TYR A 156 12.81 15.30 -1.92
CA TYR A 156 13.90 16.29 -2.00
C TYR A 156 15.27 15.63 -1.78
N ASP A 157 16.25 16.09 -2.54
CA ASP A 157 17.66 15.77 -2.35
C ASP A 157 18.49 17.05 -2.41
N ALA A 158 19.35 17.25 -1.41
CA ALA A 158 20.21 18.42 -1.35
C ALA A 158 21.33 18.39 -2.39
N ASN A 159 21.66 17.19 -2.94
CA ASN A 159 22.59 17.05 -4.04
C ASN A 159 21.86 17.33 -5.36
N PRO A 160 22.24 18.39 -6.11
CA PRO A 160 21.56 18.74 -7.36
C PRO A 160 21.62 17.64 -8.43
N GLU A 161 22.69 16.86 -8.50
CA GLU A 161 22.85 15.76 -9.45
C GLU A 161 21.86 14.60 -9.13
N GLU A 162 21.73 14.24 -7.86
CA GLU A 162 20.78 13.21 -7.44
C GLU A 162 19.33 13.71 -7.62
N MET A 163 19.06 14.98 -7.32
CA MET A 163 17.75 15.58 -7.57
C MET A 163 17.40 15.56 -9.06
N ARG A 164 18.36 15.87 -9.95
CA ARG A 164 18.18 15.80 -11.40
C ARG A 164 17.84 14.38 -11.86
N LYS A 165 18.57 13.38 -11.39
CA LYS A 165 18.30 11.95 -11.71
C LYS A 165 16.89 11.55 -11.32
N LYS A 166 16.46 11.88 -10.09
CA LYS A 166 15.11 11.60 -9.61
C LYS A 166 14.04 12.24 -10.49
N ILE A 167 14.28 13.47 -10.97
CA ILE A 167 13.36 14.15 -11.89
C ILE A 167 13.35 13.45 -13.27
N GLU A 168 14.51 13.06 -13.80
CA GLU A 168 14.59 12.34 -15.08
C GLU A 168 13.86 11.01 -15.06
N GLU A 169 13.87 10.30 -13.92
CA GLU A 169 13.14 9.05 -13.73
C GLU A 169 11.61 9.21 -13.79
N THR A 170 11.10 10.44 -13.59
CA THR A 170 9.66 10.71 -13.69
C THR A 170 9.14 10.73 -15.14
N ALA A 171 10.02 10.83 -16.14
CA ALA A 171 9.65 11.04 -17.55
C ALA A 171 8.60 10.05 -18.13
N PRO A 172 8.60 8.73 -17.75
CA PRO A 172 7.59 7.79 -18.25
C PRO A 172 6.22 7.95 -17.59
N TYR A 173 6.10 8.71 -16.50
CA TYR A 173 4.90 8.78 -15.68
C TYR A 173 4.04 9.99 -16.04
N LYS A 174 2.72 9.85 -15.87
CA LYS A 174 1.73 10.88 -16.15
C LYS A 174 1.34 11.69 -14.91
N VAL A 175 1.76 11.25 -13.74
CA VAL A 175 1.56 11.91 -12.45
C VAL A 175 2.83 11.72 -11.61
N VAL A 176 3.27 12.76 -10.94
CA VAL A 176 4.40 12.70 -10.01
C VAL A 176 3.93 12.99 -8.60
N LYS A 177 4.21 12.08 -7.66
CA LYS A 177 3.98 12.30 -6.22
C LYS A 177 5.20 12.96 -5.61
N VAL A 178 4.98 14.11 -4.98
CA VAL A 178 6.04 14.89 -4.32
C VAL A 178 5.88 14.76 -2.81
N LYS A 179 6.92 14.23 -2.15
CA LYS A 179 6.99 14.19 -0.68
C LYS A 179 7.33 15.56 -0.15
N MET A 180 6.45 16.09 0.71
CA MET A 180 6.53 17.41 1.33
C MET A 180 6.43 17.31 2.86
N GLY A 181 6.21 18.42 3.54
CA GLY A 181 6.15 18.51 5.01
C GLY A 181 7.49 18.82 5.67
N LEU A 182 8.45 19.32 4.88
CA LEU A 182 9.80 19.72 5.30
C LEU A 182 10.09 21.18 4.89
N ASP A 183 11.25 21.69 5.29
CA ASP A 183 11.63 23.07 5.00
C ASP A 183 11.86 23.39 3.51
N HIS A 184 11.95 22.36 2.65
CA HIS A 184 12.26 22.48 1.21
C HIS A 184 11.08 22.17 0.28
N ASP A 185 9.86 22.33 0.78
CA ASP A 185 8.64 21.98 0.07
C ASP A 185 8.48 22.71 -1.28
N LYS A 186 8.80 23.98 -1.32
CA LYS A 186 8.70 24.78 -2.55
C LYS A 186 9.81 24.48 -3.54
N GLU A 187 11.03 24.28 -3.05
CA GLU A 187 12.21 24.04 -3.86
C GLU A 187 12.08 22.77 -4.71
N ILE A 188 11.55 21.69 -4.16
CA ILE A 188 11.36 20.44 -4.92
C ILE A 188 10.32 20.62 -6.03
N VAL A 189 9.21 21.30 -5.75
CA VAL A 189 8.17 21.54 -6.76
C VAL A 189 8.69 22.47 -7.86
N GLU A 190 9.41 23.53 -7.51
CA GLU A 190 10.02 24.44 -8.47
C GLU A 190 11.11 23.77 -9.31
N ALA A 191 11.90 22.87 -8.69
CA ALA A 191 12.88 22.07 -9.42
C ALA A 191 12.18 21.18 -10.47
N LEU A 192 11.12 20.50 -10.06
CA LEU A 192 10.33 19.65 -10.97
C LEU A 192 9.69 20.47 -12.11
N ARG A 193 9.10 21.63 -11.79
CA ARG A 193 8.42 22.51 -12.78
C ARG A 193 9.36 23.12 -13.83
N ARG A 194 10.65 23.18 -13.57
CA ARG A 194 11.65 23.54 -14.60
C ARG A 194 11.86 22.45 -15.66
N HIS A 195 11.39 21.23 -15.41
CA HIS A 195 11.63 20.07 -16.28
C HIS A 195 10.33 19.48 -16.88
N THR A 196 9.19 19.61 -16.20
CA THR A 196 7.95 19.01 -16.65
C THR A 196 6.72 19.74 -16.12
N ASP A 197 5.62 19.73 -16.91
CA ASP A 197 4.31 20.25 -16.56
C ASP A 197 3.30 19.13 -16.21
N VAL A 198 3.74 17.88 -16.09
CA VAL A 198 2.81 16.78 -15.73
C VAL A 198 2.14 17.08 -14.40
N PRO A 199 0.87 16.65 -14.20
CA PRO A 199 0.19 16.81 -12.92
C PRO A 199 1.01 16.25 -11.77
N ILE A 200 0.99 16.93 -10.62
CA ILE A 200 1.58 16.41 -9.39
C ILE A 200 0.48 16.14 -8.36
N CYS A 201 0.74 15.24 -7.45
CA CYS A 201 0.07 15.15 -6.16
C CYS A 201 1.11 15.31 -5.05
N VAL A 202 0.67 15.82 -3.92
CA VAL A 202 1.56 16.13 -2.81
C VAL A 202 1.18 15.31 -1.60
N ASP A 203 2.17 14.71 -0.95
CA ASP A 203 2.02 14.03 0.33
C ASP A 203 2.86 14.75 1.38
N ALA A 204 2.18 15.45 2.28
CA ALA A 204 2.82 16.22 3.34
C ALA A 204 3.14 15.37 4.58
N ASN A 205 2.69 14.11 4.64
CA ASN A 205 2.94 13.17 5.73
C ASN A 205 2.78 13.79 7.13
N GLN A 206 1.69 14.54 7.33
CA GLN A 206 1.36 15.25 8.57
C GLN A 206 2.33 16.42 8.92
N GLY A 207 3.13 16.89 7.96
CA GLY A 207 4.21 17.87 8.23
C GLY A 207 3.75 19.30 8.41
N TRP A 208 2.52 19.66 8.01
CA TRP A 208 2.02 21.03 8.13
C TRP A 208 1.25 21.22 9.46
N ASN A 209 1.80 22.04 10.33
CA ASN A 209 1.32 22.22 11.70
C ASN A 209 0.51 23.51 11.93
N ASN A 210 0.23 24.29 10.87
CA ASN A 210 -0.56 25.51 10.90
C ASN A 210 -1.50 25.53 9.71
N LYS A 211 -2.81 25.61 9.96
CA LYS A 211 -3.85 25.49 8.93
C LYS A 211 -3.89 26.67 7.95
N GLU A 212 -3.55 27.88 8.41
CA GLU A 212 -3.50 29.08 7.56
C GLU A 212 -2.35 28.97 6.56
N LYS A 213 -1.16 28.55 7.02
CA LYS A 213 -0.01 28.28 6.14
C LYS A 213 -0.27 27.09 5.22
N ALA A 214 -0.96 26.06 5.69
CA ALA A 214 -1.40 24.94 4.87
C ALA A 214 -2.32 25.42 3.74
N LEU A 215 -3.25 26.32 4.02
CA LEU A 215 -4.13 26.91 3.02
C LEU A 215 -3.35 27.73 1.98
N GLU A 216 -2.41 28.56 2.43
CA GLU A 216 -1.51 29.31 1.52
C GLU A 216 -0.72 28.38 0.61
N MET A 217 -0.23 27.23 1.15
CA MET A 217 0.46 26.22 0.38
C MET A 217 -0.46 25.54 -0.63
N CYS A 218 -1.71 25.22 -0.26
CA CYS A 218 -2.69 24.66 -1.19
C CYS A 218 -2.97 25.61 -2.37
N HIS A 219 -3.10 26.91 -2.14
CA HIS A 219 -3.25 27.90 -3.22
C HIS A 219 -2.01 27.94 -4.12
N TRP A 220 -0.82 27.98 -3.51
CA TRP A 220 0.44 28.00 -4.23
C TRP A 220 0.64 26.73 -5.11
N LEU A 221 0.23 25.56 -4.60
CA LEU A 221 0.27 24.29 -5.33
C LEU A 221 -0.78 24.22 -6.45
N ALA A 222 -1.98 24.77 -6.24
CA ALA A 222 -3.02 24.81 -7.26
C ALA A 222 -2.57 25.55 -8.52
N GLU A 223 -1.79 26.64 -8.38
CA GLU A 223 -1.18 27.36 -9.48
C GLU A 223 -0.09 26.57 -10.22
N ARG A 224 0.32 25.41 -9.65
CA ARG A 224 1.42 24.55 -10.15
C ARG A 224 0.96 23.18 -10.58
N ASN A 225 -0.27 23.08 -11.11
CA ASN A 225 -0.86 21.86 -11.63
C ASN A 225 -0.84 20.70 -10.62
N CYS A 226 -1.14 21.00 -9.35
CA CYS A 226 -1.33 20.00 -8.30
C CYS A 226 -2.77 19.49 -8.33
N MET A 227 -2.95 18.18 -8.21
CA MET A 227 -4.25 17.51 -8.27
C MET A 227 -4.95 17.45 -6.91
N PHE A 228 -4.18 17.18 -5.85
CA PHE A 228 -4.67 17.04 -4.48
C PHE A 228 -3.50 17.09 -3.49
N VAL A 229 -3.83 17.27 -2.21
CA VAL A 229 -2.90 17.19 -1.08
C VAL A 229 -3.28 16.04 -0.18
N GLU A 230 -2.32 15.13 0.05
CA GLU A 230 -2.46 13.98 0.92
C GLU A 230 -1.92 14.31 2.31
N GLN A 231 -2.68 13.99 3.35
CA GLN A 231 -2.43 14.11 4.78
C GLN A 231 -1.60 15.36 5.17
N PRO A 232 -2.15 16.56 4.96
CA PRO A 232 -1.40 17.80 5.22
C PRO A 232 -1.04 17.98 6.70
N MET A 233 -1.98 17.64 7.60
CA MET A 233 -1.88 17.91 9.03
C MET A 233 -1.86 16.61 9.84
N ASP A 234 -1.47 16.72 11.11
CA ASP A 234 -1.53 15.61 12.06
C ASP A 234 -2.92 14.94 12.03
N LYS A 235 -2.95 13.62 12.04
CA LYS A 235 -4.19 12.84 12.00
C LYS A 235 -5.16 13.13 13.16
N ALA A 236 -4.66 13.68 14.27
CA ALA A 236 -5.50 14.10 15.39
C ALA A 236 -6.12 15.50 15.19
N ALA A 237 -5.59 16.31 14.26
CA ALA A 237 -6.06 17.68 13.98
C ALA A 237 -7.27 17.69 13.03
N ILE A 238 -8.35 16.97 13.39
CA ILE A 238 -9.52 16.77 12.52
C ILE A 238 -10.23 18.10 12.22
N ASP A 239 -10.44 18.94 13.23
CA ASP A 239 -11.16 20.21 13.08
C ASP A 239 -10.38 21.20 12.19
N ASP A 240 -9.06 21.25 12.35
CA ASP A 240 -8.20 22.08 11.50
C ASP A 240 -8.14 21.54 10.06
N THR A 241 -8.15 20.23 9.89
CA THR A 241 -8.22 19.60 8.56
C THR A 241 -9.57 19.87 7.89
N ALA A 242 -10.68 19.77 8.61
CA ALA A 242 -12.01 20.12 8.11
C ALA A 242 -12.09 21.61 7.71
N TRP A 243 -11.54 22.50 8.51
CA TRP A 243 -11.43 23.93 8.21
C TRP A 243 -10.62 24.19 6.92
N LEU A 244 -9.48 23.46 6.76
CA LEU A 244 -8.63 23.55 5.57
C LEU A 244 -9.38 23.05 4.33
N ARG A 245 -10.03 21.87 4.42
CA ARG A 245 -10.80 21.28 3.34
C ARG A 245 -11.86 22.22 2.77
N GLU A 246 -12.61 22.90 3.64
CA GLU A 246 -13.67 23.83 3.20
C GLU A 246 -13.16 25.02 2.40
N ARG A 247 -11.87 25.36 2.51
CA ARG A 247 -11.25 26.57 1.93
C ARG A 247 -10.21 26.29 0.87
N SER A 248 -9.68 25.08 0.86
CA SER A 248 -8.64 24.65 -0.08
C SER A 248 -9.18 24.60 -1.52
N PRO A 249 -8.43 25.13 -2.50
CA PRO A 249 -8.75 24.95 -3.92
C PRO A 249 -8.44 23.52 -4.40
N LEU A 250 -7.73 22.73 -3.60
CA LEU A 250 -7.34 21.35 -3.91
C LEU A 250 -8.04 20.37 -2.97
N PRO A 251 -8.44 19.19 -3.45
CA PRO A 251 -8.95 18.11 -2.60
C PRO A 251 -7.94 17.71 -1.51
N ILE A 252 -8.42 17.43 -0.31
CA ILE A 252 -7.63 16.95 0.83
C ILE A 252 -7.90 15.46 1.03
N ILE A 253 -6.85 14.64 1.02
CA ILE A 253 -6.93 13.18 1.06
C ILE A 253 -6.38 12.64 2.38
N ALA A 254 -7.11 11.73 3.03
CA ALA A 254 -6.68 11.07 4.26
C ALA A 254 -5.75 9.88 3.96
N ASP A 255 -4.55 9.83 4.59
CA ASP A 255 -3.67 8.65 4.59
C ASP A 255 -3.48 8.10 6.01
N GLU A 256 -2.69 8.72 6.86
CA GLU A 256 -2.42 8.21 8.21
C GLU A 256 -3.65 8.27 9.13
N PHE A 257 -4.61 9.14 8.84
CA PHE A 257 -5.90 9.17 9.53
C PHE A 257 -6.74 7.93 9.24
N LEU A 258 -6.71 7.44 7.99
CA LEU A 258 -7.50 6.32 7.52
C LEU A 258 -6.75 5.00 7.76
N GLN A 259 -7.28 4.15 8.61
CA GLN A 259 -6.70 2.84 8.89
C GLN A 259 -7.63 1.70 8.49
N ARG A 260 -8.89 1.77 8.94
CA ARG A 260 -9.87 0.68 8.84
C ARG A 260 -11.22 1.21 8.31
N LEU A 261 -12.12 0.29 7.98
CA LEU A 261 -13.46 0.60 7.48
C LEU A 261 -14.25 1.62 8.34
N PRO A 262 -14.25 1.54 9.70
CA PRO A 262 -14.95 2.54 10.51
C PRO A 262 -14.42 3.99 10.34
N ASP A 263 -13.15 4.15 9.96
CA ASP A 263 -12.55 5.48 9.80
C ASP A 263 -13.07 6.21 8.55
N VAL A 264 -13.60 5.50 7.55
CA VAL A 264 -14.13 6.10 6.31
C VAL A 264 -15.24 7.11 6.63
N ARG A 265 -16.17 6.75 7.52
CA ARG A 265 -17.25 7.67 7.93
C ARG A 265 -16.72 8.91 8.66
N ARG A 266 -15.68 8.75 9.45
CA ARG A 266 -15.04 9.87 10.16
C ARG A 266 -14.24 10.74 9.19
N ALA A 267 -13.52 10.12 8.23
CA ALA A 267 -12.79 10.83 7.19
C ALA A 267 -13.71 11.72 6.35
N ALA A 268 -14.93 11.29 6.05
CA ALA A 268 -15.91 12.07 5.27
C ALA A 268 -16.25 13.45 5.90
N GLN A 269 -15.96 13.66 7.18
CA GLN A 269 -16.20 14.94 7.87
C GLN A 269 -15.07 15.96 7.63
N ALA A 270 -13.84 15.49 7.32
CA ALA A 270 -12.67 16.36 7.26
C ALA A 270 -11.83 16.23 5.97
N TYR A 271 -12.14 15.26 5.11
CA TYR A 271 -11.40 14.98 3.88
C TYR A 271 -12.33 14.86 2.68
N ASP A 272 -11.84 15.17 1.49
CA ASP A 272 -12.57 14.98 0.22
C ASP A 272 -12.41 13.56 -0.32
N GLY A 273 -11.36 12.86 0.14
CA GLY A 273 -11.06 11.50 -0.29
C GLY A 273 -10.22 10.75 0.71
N ILE A 274 -9.98 9.49 0.39
CA ILE A 274 -9.23 8.56 1.23
C ILE A 274 -8.15 7.85 0.42
N ASN A 275 -7.00 7.57 1.05
CA ASN A 275 -5.97 6.68 0.50
C ASN A 275 -6.04 5.32 1.20
N ILE A 276 -6.50 4.30 0.48
CA ILE A 276 -6.56 2.92 0.94
C ILE A 276 -5.21 2.24 0.67
N LYS A 277 -4.62 1.63 1.71
CA LYS A 277 -3.44 0.77 1.59
C LYS A 277 -3.73 -0.57 2.26
N LEU A 278 -3.46 -1.68 1.59
CA LEU A 278 -3.83 -3.01 2.08
C LEU A 278 -3.25 -3.31 3.46
N MET A 279 -2.03 -2.83 3.73
CA MET A 279 -1.36 -3.01 5.03
C MET A 279 -2.05 -2.27 6.19
N LYS A 280 -2.85 -1.23 5.89
CA LYS A 280 -3.66 -0.53 6.89
C LYS A 280 -5.02 -1.20 7.07
N SER A 281 -5.63 -1.63 5.96
CA SER A 281 -7.00 -2.16 5.90
C SER A 281 -7.12 -3.67 6.08
N THR A 282 -6.08 -4.33 6.61
CA THR A 282 -6.07 -5.79 6.77
C THR A 282 -6.27 -6.60 5.48
N GLY A 283 -5.98 -6.01 4.31
CA GLY A 283 -6.02 -6.68 3.02
C GLY A 283 -7.11 -6.21 2.07
N MET A 284 -7.37 -7.01 1.04
CA MET A 284 -8.28 -6.72 -0.07
C MET A 284 -9.75 -6.71 0.35
N HIS A 285 -10.12 -7.62 1.27
CA HIS A 285 -11.50 -7.79 1.71
C HIS A 285 -12.07 -6.51 2.34
N GLU A 286 -11.36 -5.93 3.29
CA GLU A 286 -11.79 -4.68 3.90
C GLU A 286 -11.57 -3.47 2.98
N ALA A 287 -10.48 -3.46 2.20
CA ALA A 287 -10.20 -2.41 1.23
C ALA A 287 -11.34 -2.22 0.22
N TYR A 288 -11.91 -3.31 -0.30
CA TYR A 288 -13.07 -3.26 -1.18
C TYR A 288 -14.29 -2.63 -0.50
N LYS A 289 -14.59 -3.04 0.74
CA LYS A 289 -15.69 -2.46 1.53
C LYS A 289 -15.47 -0.96 1.78
N MET A 290 -14.23 -0.56 2.06
CA MET A 290 -13.86 0.86 2.25
C MET A 290 -14.06 1.68 0.99
N ALA A 291 -13.64 1.17 -0.17
CA ALA A 291 -13.83 1.85 -1.45
C ALA A 291 -15.32 2.01 -1.81
N VAL A 292 -16.13 0.96 -1.60
CA VAL A 292 -17.58 1.01 -1.82
C VAL A 292 -18.25 2.04 -0.90
N LEU A 293 -17.90 2.04 0.40
CA LEU A 293 -18.46 2.99 1.36
C LEU A 293 -18.04 4.43 1.05
N ALA A 294 -16.78 4.67 0.72
CA ALA A 294 -16.29 6.00 0.37
C ALA A 294 -17.03 6.56 -0.85
N ARG A 295 -17.20 5.77 -1.88
CA ARG A 295 -17.96 6.17 -3.08
C ARG A 295 -19.43 6.45 -2.77
N ALA A 296 -20.07 5.65 -1.91
CA ALA A 296 -21.45 5.89 -1.47
C ALA A 296 -21.58 7.20 -0.68
N LEU A 297 -20.52 7.63 -0.01
CA LEU A 297 -20.45 8.92 0.71
C LEU A 297 -20.02 10.09 -0.20
N GLY A 298 -19.81 9.86 -1.50
CA GLY A 298 -19.38 10.89 -2.45
C GLY A 298 -17.90 11.27 -2.33
N MET A 299 -17.10 10.47 -1.62
CA MET A 299 -15.66 10.72 -1.47
C MET A 299 -14.87 10.21 -2.66
N LYS A 300 -13.73 10.85 -2.92
CA LYS A 300 -12.70 10.34 -3.82
C LYS A 300 -11.94 9.19 -3.18
N VAL A 301 -11.47 8.27 -4.01
CA VAL A 301 -10.69 7.11 -3.57
C VAL A 301 -9.34 7.08 -4.25
N MET A 302 -8.30 7.04 -3.46
CA MET A 302 -6.94 6.76 -3.88
C MET A 302 -6.55 5.37 -3.39
N LEU A 303 -5.77 4.66 -4.16
CA LEU A 303 -5.21 3.37 -3.79
C LEU A 303 -3.70 3.52 -3.72
N GLY A 304 -3.14 3.37 -2.53
CA GLY A 304 -1.70 3.43 -2.29
C GLY A 304 -1.10 2.09 -1.93
N CYS A 305 0.22 2.08 -1.82
CA CYS A 305 1.02 0.94 -1.36
C CYS A 305 2.08 1.39 -0.35
N MET A 306 2.84 0.44 0.14
CA MET A 306 4.10 0.64 0.81
C MET A 306 5.25 0.32 -0.15
N THR A 307 6.48 0.24 0.33
CA THR A 307 7.57 -0.42 -0.42
C THR A 307 7.35 -1.92 -0.31
N GLU A 308 6.92 -2.55 -1.38
CA GLU A 308 6.38 -3.91 -1.44
C GLU A 308 6.86 -4.61 -2.71
N THR A 309 6.74 -5.94 -2.76
CA THR A 309 6.92 -6.68 -4.01
C THR A 309 5.71 -6.55 -4.92
N SER A 310 5.84 -7.07 -6.14
CA SER A 310 4.70 -7.22 -7.06
C SER A 310 3.56 -8.06 -6.48
N CYS A 311 3.76 -8.82 -5.38
CA CYS A 311 2.69 -9.55 -4.71
C CYS A 311 1.64 -8.59 -4.12
N ALA A 312 2.02 -7.77 -3.14
CA ALA A 312 1.08 -6.86 -2.49
C ALA A 312 0.61 -5.74 -3.43
N VAL A 313 1.51 -5.23 -4.28
CA VAL A 313 1.12 -4.18 -5.25
C VAL A 313 0.11 -4.71 -6.27
N SER A 314 0.25 -5.96 -6.77
CA SER A 314 -0.75 -6.57 -7.68
C SER A 314 -2.08 -6.86 -6.98
N ALA A 315 -2.04 -7.24 -5.69
CA ALA A 315 -3.25 -7.41 -4.89
C ALA A 315 -4.03 -6.08 -4.77
N ALA A 316 -3.33 -4.99 -4.44
CA ALA A 316 -3.93 -3.66 -4.43
C ALA A 316 -4.48 -3.29 -5.82
N ALA A 317 -3.71 -3.54 -6.88
CA ALA A 317 -4.09 -3.20 -8.25
C ALA A 317 -5.39 -3.87 -8.73
N GLN A 318 -5.84 -5.00 -8.11
CA GLN A 318 -7.14 -5.59 -8.44
C GLN A 318 -8.31 -4.63 -8.18
N LEU A 319 -8.13 -3.65 -7.28
CA LEU A 319 -9.11 -2.59 -6.97
C LEU A 319 -8.95 -1.35 -7.86
N ALA A 320 -7.85 -1.23 -8.61
CA ALA A 320 -7.55 -0.01 -9.36
C ALA A 320 -8.67 0.45 -10.31
N PRO A 321 -9.44 -0.42 -10.98
CA PRO A 321 -10.50 0.04 -11.88
C PRO A 321 -11.66 0.78 -11.19
N MET A 322 -11.75 0.75 -9.86
CA MET A 322 -12.84 1.39 -9.12
C MET A 322 -12.41 2.63 -8.33
N VAL A 323 -11.16 3.10 -8.49
CA VAL A 323 -10.63 4.24 -7.76
C VAL A 323 -10.33 5.42 -8.68
N ASP A 324 -10.25 6.63 -8.11
CA ASP A 324 -9.96 7.86 -8.85
C ASP A 324 -8.45 8.03 -9.12
N TRP A 325 -7.59 7.62 -8.17
CA TRP A 325 -6.14 7.78 -8.22
C TRP A 325 -5.39 6.54 -7.74
N ALA A 326 -4.20 6.33 -8.24
CA ALA A 326 -3.30 5.26 -7.82
C ALA A 326 -1.90 5.80 -7.47
N ASP A 327 -1.29 5.20 -6.44
CA ASP A 327 0.09 5.38 -6.00
C ASP A 327 0.66 3.99 -5.75
N LEU A 328 0.88 3.26 -6.86
CA LEU A 328 1.24 1.83 -6.88
C LEU A 328 2.64 1.64 -7.48
N ASP A 329 3.61 2.41 -6.99
CA ASP A 329 5.00 2.38 -7.43
C ASP A 329 5.92 1.55 -6.51
N GLY A 330 5.40 0.95 -5.43
CA GLY A 330 6.19 0.29 -4.40
C GLY A 330 7.14 -0.80 -4.89
N ASN A 331 6.72 -1.59 -5.87
CA ASN A 331 7.54 -2.63 -6.49
C ASN A 331 8.57 -2.08 -7.49
N LEU A 332 8.41 -0.86 -7.97
CA LEU A 332 9.39 -0.18 -8.84
C LEU A 332 10.59 0.35 -8.05
N LEU A 333 10.41 0.57 -6.75
CA LEU A 333 11.43 1.09 -5.85
C LEU A 333 12.44 0.04 -5.38
N ILE A 334 12.21 -1.25 -5.69
CA ILE A 334 13.04 -2.38 -5.23
C ILE A 334 13.81 -3.04 -6.39
N GLY A 335 14.95 -3.63 -6.07
CA GLY A 335 15.81 -4.31 -7.04
C GLY A 335 15.76 -5.84 -7.00
N ASN A 336 15.07 -6.44 -6.03
CA ASN A 336 15.04 -7.88 -5.80
C ASN A 336 13.61 -8.42 -5.64
N ASP A 337 12.70 -7.97 -6.52
CA ASP A 337 11.35 -8.51 -6.57
C ASP A 337 11.40 -10.01 -6.94
N ILE A 338 10.63 -10.80 -6.23
CA ILE A 338 10.52 -12.25 -6.40
C ILE A 338 9.21 -12.66 -7.06
N PHE A 339 8.41 -11.71 -7.48
CA PHE A 339 7.16 -11.90 -8.19
C PHE A 339 7.12 -11.12 -9.50
N ASP A 340 6.48 -11.71 -10.50
CA ASP A 340 6.01 -11.02 -11.68
C ASP A 340 4.48 -10.86 -11.58
N GLY A 341 3.99 -9.62 -11.66
CA GLY A 341 2.58 -9.27 -11.44
C GLY A 341 2.08 -8.21 -12.40
N MET A 342 1.27 -7.27 -11.88
CA MET A 342 0.79 -6.12 -12.64
C MET A 342 1.97 -5.30 -13.18
N LYS A 343 1.71 -4.53 -14.22
CA LYS A 343 2.71 -3.65 -14.87
C LYS A 343 2.23 -2.21 -14.88
N ILE A 344 3.19 -1.31 -14.97
CA ILE A 344 2.92 0.08 -15.33
C ILE A 344 3.32 0.24 -16.80
N VAL A 345 2.34 0.52 -17.65
CA VAL A 345 2.55 0.72 -19.09
C VAL A 345 2.14 2.15 -19.43
N ASP A 346 3.06 2.95 -19.92
CA ASP A 346 2.86 4.37 -20.23
C ASP A 346 2.26 5.17 -19.04
N GLY A 347 2.71 4.85 -17.83
CA GLY A 347 2.25 5.46 -16.58
C GLY A 347 0.96 4.86 -16.03
N LYS A 348 0.25 4.01 -16.79
CA LYS A 348 -1.04 3.43 -16.39
C LYS A 348 -0.87 2.09 -15.69
N VAL A 349 -1.63 1.90 -14.61
CA VAL A 349 -1.77 0.58 -13.96
C VAL A 349 -2.39 -0.40 -14.95
N THR A 350 -1.67 -1.47 -15.26
CA THR A 350 -2.08 -2.47 -16.25
C THR A 350 -2.17 -3.83 -15.61
N LEU A 351 -3.40 -4.34 -15.51
CA LEU A 351 -3.70 -5.65 -14.98
C LEU A 351 -3.46 -6.73 -16.04
N ASN A 352 -3.13 -7.92 -15.60
CA ASN A 352 -3.05 -9.12 -16.43
C ASN A 352 -4.24 -10.05 -16.14
N ASP A 353 -4.46 -11.05 -17.01
CA ASP A 353 -5.57 -11.99 -16.90
C ASP A 353 -5.26 -13.25 -16.07
N ARG A 354 -4.10 -13.31 -15.40
CA ARG A 354 -3.76 -14.45 -14.55
C ARG A 354 -4.71 -14.55 -13.37
N PRO A 355 -5.15 -15.77 -12.98
CA PRO A 355 -6.02 -15.98 -11.84
C PRO A 355 -5.44 -15.45 -10.52
N GLY A 356 -6.29 -15.23 -9.53
CA GLY A 356 -5.90 -14.72 -8.22
C GLY A 356 -5.64 -13.23 -8.25
N ILE A 357 -4.53 -12.83 -7.66
CA ILE A 357 -4.04 -11.43 -7.71
C ILE A 357 -3.16 -11.16 -8.94
N GLY A 358 -3.03 -12.14 -9.85
CA GLY A 358 -2.32 -11.97 -11.12
C GLY A 358 -0.80 -12.15 -11.01
N VAL A 359 -0.29 -12.83 -9.98
CA VAL A 359 1.16 -12.99 -9.78
C VAL A 359 1.65 -14.40 -10.07
N VAL A 360 2.93 -14.48 -10.48
CA VAL A 360 3.72 -15.70 -10.51
C VAL A 360 5.04 -15.45 -9.76
N LYS A 361 5.52 -16.45 -9.06
CA LYS A 361 6.81 -16.42 -8.40
C LYS A 361 7.92 -16.62 -9.44
N VAL A 362 8.98 -15.80 -9.43
CA VAL A 362 10.12 -15.84 -10.36
C VAL A 362 11.41 -16.21 -9.64
#